data_5c231b6a3f3900ad2f793ed5a36034bf
#
_entry.id   5c231b6a3f3900ad2f793ed5a36034bf
#
_cell.length_a   1.000
_cell.length_b   1.000
_cell.length_c   1.000
_cell.angle_alpha   90.00
_cell.angle_beta   90.00
_cell.angle_gamma   90.00
#
_symmetry.space_group_name_H-M   'P 1'
#
loop_
_entity.id
_entity.type
_entity.pdbx_description
1 polymer ?
#
loop_
_entity_poly.entity_id
_entity_poly.type
_entity_poly.pdbx_seq_one_letter_code
_entity_poly.pdbx_strand_id
1 'polypeptide(L)'
;PYTTLFRSKARGIFKQRDMKPAVGDKVTMEVIPDNDDSLITDILPRKNSFIRPFIANVDCFAIVMAAARPDPVLPVLDKFLVMAEKNFTDVVICINKCDLAEDTRKAKGRKAAENIEEIKRIYGPIYPVVCVDSVNGTGFEDLMEHIKGKTTALAGPSGVGKSTILNRLIPEAFAETGNISEKSQRGKHTTRHSELFTIDEDEGTMIFDTPGFTSFDI
;
A
#
# COMPACT_ATOMS: atom_id res chain seq x y z
N PRO A 1 20.37 -8.09 12.21
CA PRO A 1 19.76 -7.43 13.37
C PRO A 1 18.46 -8.14 13.70
N TYR A 2 18.25 -8.49 14.96
CA TYR A 2 17.03 -9.15 15.39
C TYR A 2 15.93 -8.11 15.48
N THR A 3 14.88 -8.23 14.69
CA THR A 3 13.68 -7.40 14.84
C THR A 3 12.95 -7.84 16.10
N THR A 4 13.06 -7.06 17.17
CA THR A 4 12.33 -7.32 18.40
C THR A 4 10.96 -6.67 18.33
N LEU A 5 9.91 -7.47 18.39
CA LEU A 5 8.53 -6.98 18.45
C LEU A 5 8.18 -6.58 19.89
N PHE A 6 7.75 -5.34 20.05
CA PHE A 6 7.28 -4.80 21.31
C PHE A 6 5.79 -4.55 21.27
N ARG A 7 5.07 -5.03 22.28
CA ARG A 7 3.71 -4.57 22.53
C ARG A 7 3.81 -3.21 23.22
N SER A 8 3.19 -2.17 22.63
CA SER A 8 3.37 -0.81 23.10
C SER A 8 2.06 -0.11 23.37
N LYS A 9 2.04 0.73 24.41
CA LYS A 9 0.93 1.60 24.76
C LYS A 9 1.36 3.06 24.66
N ALA A 10 0.48 3.91 24.13
CA ALA A 10 0.71 5.36 24.11
C ALA A 10 0.46 5.97 25.49
N ARG A 11 1.33 6.88 25.95
CA ARG A 11 1.11 7.67 27.17
C ARG A 11 -0.12 8.54 27.06
N GLY A 12 -0.82 8.75 28.18
CA GLY A 12 -2.00 9.61 28.25
C GLY A 12 -1.75 11.08 27.82
N ILE A 13 -0.50 11.53 27.85
CA ILE A 13 -0.07 12.86 27.41
C ILE A 13 -0.40 13.14 25.92
N PHE A 14 -0.47 12.11 25.06
CA PHE A 14 -0.84 12.27 23.67
C PHE A 14 -2.30 12.72 23.50
N LYS A 15 -3.20 12.33 24.43
CA LYS A 15 -4.58 12.82 24.47
C LYS A 15 -4.64 14.31 24.82
N GLN A 16 -3.74 14.78 25.70
CA GLN A 16 -3.67 16.20 26.08
C GLN A 16 -3.10 17.08 24.97
N ARG A 17 -2.21 16.52 24.14
CA ARG A 17 -1.58 17.22 23.00
C ARG A 17 -2.38 17.08 21.69
N ASP A 18 -3.57 16.47 21.74
CA ASP A 18 -4.40 16.14 20.56
C ASP A 18 -3.60 15.36 19.47
N MET A 19 -2.59 14.61 19.90
CA MET A 19 -1.76 13.79 19.06
C MET A 19 -2.20 12.33 19.14
N LYS A 20 -2.59 11.75 18.01
CA LYS A 20 -2.93 10.34 17.89
C LYS A 20 -1.82 9.61 17.16
N PRO A 21 -1.25 8.51 17.71
CA PRO A 21 -0.32 7.67 16.98
C PRO A 21 -0.96 7.10 15.72
N ALA A 22 -0.24 7.17 14.60
CA ALA A 22 -0.62 6.60 13.31
C ALA A 22 0.28 5.42 12.98
N VAL A 23 -0.22 4.50 12.16
CA VAL A 23 0.65 3.45 11.61
C VAL A 23 1.69 4.09 10.69
N GLY A 24 2.96 3.69 10.85
CA GLY A 24 4.10 4.31 10.17
C GLY A 24 4.78 5.45 10.96
N ASP A 25 4.29 5.80 12.15
CA ASP A 25 4.99 6.76 13.01
C ASP A 25 6.34 6.22 13.47
N LYS A 26 7.35 7.07 13.43
CA LYS A 26 8.62 6.86 14.13
C LYS A 26 8.47 7.35 15.56
N VAL A 27 8.71 6.49 16.53
CA VAL A 27 8.45 6.77 17.94
C VAL A 27 9.67 6.53 18.81
N THR A 28 9.74 7.24 19.94
CA THR A 28 10.61 6.90 21.04
C THR A 28 9.84 6.01 22.01
N MET A 29 10.47 4.96 22.49
CA MET A 29 9.87 4.02 23.43
C MET A 29 10.73 3.86 24.68
N GLU A 30 10.07 3.68 25.81
CA GLU A 30 10.68 3.19 27.05
C GLU A 30 10.33 1.70 27.20
N VAL A 31 11.37 0.87 27.15
CA VAL A 31 11.22 -0.57 27.38
C VAL A 31 11.20 -0.81 28.88
N ILE A 32 10.11 -1.38 29.40
CA ILE A 32 9.95 -1.68 30.82
C ILE A 32 10.46 -3.10 31.04
N PRO A 33 11.56 -3.30 31.80
CA PRO A 33 12.06 -4.63 32.11
C PRO A 33 10.98 -5.50 32.76
N ASP A 34 10.92 -6.76 32.41
CA ASP A 34 9.98 -7.75 32.94
C ASP A 34 8.50 -7.45 32.67
N ASN A 35 8.19 -6.59 31.69
CA ASN A 35 6.82 -6.29 31.28
C ASN A 35 6.70 -6.49 29.76
N ASP A 36 5.63 -7.16 29.35
CA ASP A 36 5.34 -7.37 27.93
C ASP A 36 4.93 -6.06 27.18
N ASP A 37 4.61 -5.01 27.94
CA ASP A 37 4.16 -3.72 27.41
C ASP A 37 5.28 -2.67 27.51
N SER A 38 5.74 -2.17 26.39
CA SER A 38 6.58 -0.97 26.30
C SER A 38 5.73 0.30 26.20
N LEU A 39 6.32 1.45 26.50
CA LEU A 39 5.60 2.72 26.53
C LEU A 39 6.11 3.68 25.47
N ILE A 40 5.25 4.09 24.53
CA ILE A 40 5.57 5.15 23.58
C ILE A 40 5.63 6.47 24.35
N THR A 41 6.80 7.10 24.35
CA THR A 41 7.06 8.34 25.08
C THR A 41 6.98 9.58 24.20
N ASP A 42 7.33 9.44 22.92
CA ASP A 42 7.22 10.55 21.97
C ASP A 42 6.99 10.04 20.54
N ILE A 43 6.43 10.91 19.69
CA ILE A 43 6.23 10.68 18.25
C ILE A 43 7.13 11.69 17.53
N LEU A 44 8.05 11.19 16.70
CA LEU A 44 8.96 12.04 15.94
C LEU A 44 8.20 12.81 14.85
N PRO A 45 8.76 13.94 14.38
CA PRO A 45 8.12 14.70 13.30
C PRO A 45 7.81 13.84 12.07
N ARG A 46 6.57 13.93 11.60
CA ARG A 46 6.10 13.22 10.42
C ARG A 46 6.54 13.93 9.15
N LYS A 47 7.01 13.19 8.16
CA LYS A 47 7.22 13.67 6.79
C LYS A 47 5.89 14.08 6.15
N ASN A 48 4.88 13.22 6.30
CA ASN A 48 3.49 13.42 5.89
C ASN A 48 2.55 12.58 6.75
N SER A 49 1.26 12.84 6.67
CA SER A 49 0.24 12.02 7.33
C SER A 49 -1.09 12.10 6.57
N PHE A 50 -1.84 11.02 6.63
CA PHE A 50 -3.13 10.85 5.94
C PHE A 50 -4.21 10.53 6.96
N ILE A 51 -5.42 11.03 6.73
CA ILE A 51 -6.54 10.86 7.67
C ILE A 51 -7.31 9.56 7.40
N ARG A 52 -7.44 9.21 6.12
CA ARG A 52 -8.16 8.01 5.66
C ARG A 52 -7.43 7.35 4.50
N PRO A 53 -6.71 6.24 4.78
CA PRO A 53 -6.45 5.64 6.09
C PRO A 53 -5.54 6.50 6.96
N PHE A 54 -5.58 6.26 8.31
CA PHE A 54 -4.75 7.02 9.25
C PHE A 54 -3.35 6.41 9.32
N ILE A 55 -2.47 6.88 8.43
CA ILE A 55 -1.07 6.46 8.29
C ILE A 55 -0.15 7.67 8.18
N ALA A 56 1.14 7.46 8.44
CA ALA A 56 2.15 8.50 8.39
C ALA A 56 3.46 8.01 7.74
N ASN A 57 4.30 8.95 7.34
CA ASN A 57 5.64 8.70 6.79
C ASN A 57 5.65 7.79 5.55
N VAL A 58 4.70 8.01 4.64
CA VAL A 58 4.66 7.35 3.34
C VAL A 58 5.74 7.95 2.44
N ASP A 59 6.61 7.11 1.87
CA ASP A 59 7.65 7.51 0.92
C ASP A 59 7.15 7.42 -0.52
N CYS A 60 6.35 6.40 -0.84
CA CYS A 60 5.88 6.14 -2.18
C CYS A 60 4.42 5.70 -2.20
N PHE A 61 3.67 6.15 -3.20
CA PHE A 61 2.40 5.55 -3.58
C PHE A 61 2.56 4.67 -4.80
N ALA A 62 2.25 3.38 -4.65
CA ALA A 62 1.99 2.52 -5.79
C ALA A 62 0.50 2.65 -6.15
N ILE A 63 0.21 3.48 -7.16
CA ILE A 63 -1.15 3.75 -7.61
C ILE A 63 -1.58 2.65 -8.57
N VAL A 64 -2.46 1.77 -8.10
CA VAL A 64 -2.89 0.58 -8.84
C VAL A 64 -4.10 0.91 -9.70
N MET A 65 -3.97 0.70 -11.00
CA MET A 65 -5.06 0.71 -11.97
C MET A 65 -5.17 -0.70 -12.58
N ALA A 66 -6.33 -1.08 -13.09
CA ALA A 66 -6.45 -2.32 -13.83
C ALA A 66 -6.43 -2.03 -15.34
N ALA A 67 -5.78 -2.88 -16.14
CA ALA A 67 -5.85 -2.79 -17.60
C ALA A 67 -7.30 -2.92 -18.09
N ALA A 68 -8.08 -3.78 -17.41
CA ALA A 68 -9.54 -3.92 -17.58
C ALA A 68 -10.15 -4.54 -16.31
N ARG A 69 -11.48 -4.44 -16.17
CA ARG A 69 -12.28 -5.04 -15.09
C ARG A 69 -11.83 -4.69 -13.67
N PRO A 70 -12.00 -3.41 -13.29
CA PRO A 70 -12.69 -2.34 -14.01
C PRO A 70 -11.79 -1.67 -15.05
N ASP A 71 -12.40 -1.04 -16.07
CA ASP A 71 -11.67 -0.17 -16.98
C ASP A 71 -11.09 1.02 -16.21
N PRO A 72 -9.90 1.50 -16.57
CA PRO A 72 -9.27 2.62 -15.89
C PRO A 72 -10.06 3.91 -16.13
N VAL A 73 -10.21 4.70 -15.07
CA VAL A 73 -10.85 6.02 -15.12
C VAL A 73 -9.76 7.06 -14.86
N LEU A 74 -9.23 7.69 -15.92
CA LEU A 74 -8.07 8.59 -15.82
C LEU A 74 -8.29 9.76 -14.84
N PRO A 75 -9.46 10.42 -14.75
CA PRO A 75 -9.70 11.43 -13.72
C PRO A 75 -9.58 10.92 -12.29
N VAL A 76 -9.77 9.61 -12.05
CA VAL A 76 -9.52 9.01 -10.74
C VAL A 76 -8.02 8.84 -10.49
N LEU A 77 -7.27 8.43 -11.50
CA LEU A 77 -5.81 8.39 -11.44
C LEU A 77 -5.23 9.78 -11.16
N ASP A 78 -5.70 10.82 -11.87
CA ASP A 78 -5.28 12.21 -11.65
C ASP A 78 -5.46 12.66 -10.20
N LYS A 79 -6.56 12.29 -9.56
CA LYS A 79 -6.80 12.63 -8.15
C LYS A 79 -5.78 11.97 -7.22
N PHE A 80 -5.40 10.71 -7.48
CA PHE A 80 -4.35 10.04 -6.70
C PHE A 80 -3.00 10.70 -6.90
N LEU A 81 -2.67 11.09 -8.13
CA LEU A 81 -1.44 11.81 -8.46
C LEU A 81 -1.36 13.16 -7.74
N VAL A 82 -2.42 13.96 -7.80
CA VAL A 82 -2.50 15.26 -7.10
C VAL A 82 -2.32 15.07 -5.59
N MET A 83 -2.91 14.02 -5.00
CA MET A 83 -2.72 13.74 -3.59
C MET A 83 -1.26 13.39 -3.27
N ALA A 84 -0.63 12.56 -4.08
CA ALA A 84 0.77 12.18 -3.90
C ALA A 84 1.70 13.40 -3.98
N GLU A 85 1.55 14.21 -5.02
CA GLU A 85 2.31 15.44 -5.23
C GLU A 85 2.13 16.44 -4.07
N LYS A 86 0.89 16.66 -3.63
CA LYS A 86 0.58 17.54 -2.48
C LYS A 86 1.30 17.12 -1.21
N ASN A 87 1.56 15.83 -1.03
CA ASN A 87 2.20 15.27 0.16
C ASN A 87 3.69 14.96 -0.05
N PHE A 88 4.28 15.39 -1.18
CA PHE A 88 5.69 15.18 -1.50
C PHE A 88 6.10 13.70 -1.41
N THR A 89 5.26 12.81 -1.96
CA THR A 89 5.53 11.38 -2.02
C THR A 89 5.93 10.98 -3.44
N ASP A 90 6.84 10.03 -3.56
CA ASP A 90 7.12 9.38 -4.84
C ASP A 90 5.89 8.65 -5.36
N VAL A 91 5.86 8.41 -6.67
CA VAL A 91 4.77 7.68 -7.31
C VAL A 91 5.31 6.62 -8.25
N VAL A 92 4.70 5.45 -8.23
CA VAL A 92 4.74 4.46 -9.31
C VAL A 92 3.32 4.10 -9.71
N ILE A 93 2.99 4.21 -10.99
CA ILE A 93 1.70 3.77 -11.53
C ILE A 93 1.82 2.28 -11.87
N CYS A 94 1.04 1.46 -11.18
CA CYS A 94 1.03 0.02 -11.32
C CYS A 94 -0.22 -0.41 -12.10
N ILE A 95 -0.08 -0.81 -13.36
CA ILE A 95 -1.18 -1.34 -14.16
C ILE A 95 -1.26 -2.84 -13.91
N ASN A 96 -2.29 -3.27 -13.20
CA ASN A 96 -2.52 -4.68 -12.90
C ASN A 96 -3.44 -5.35 -13.93
N LYS A 97 -3.48 -6.68 -13.94
CA LYS A 97 -4.25 -7.52 -14.85
C LYS A 97 -3.82 -7.36 -16.31
N CYS A 98 -2.53 -7.20 -16.53
CA CYS A 98 -1.98 -7.03 -17.88
C CYS A 98 -2.12 -8.29 -18.74
N ASP A 99 -2.30 -9.48 -18.13
CA ASP A 99 -2.70 -10.73 -18.77
C ASP A 99 -3.96 -10.58 -19.64
N LEU A 100 -4.88 -9.70 -19.24
CA LEU A 100 -6.11 -9.45 -20.02
C LEU A 100 -5.85 -8.82 -21.40
N ALA A 101 -4.66 -8.26 -21.64
CA ALA A 101 -4.26 -7.66 -22.91
C ALA A 101 -3.59 -8.65 -23.87
N GLU A 102 -3.30 -9.88 -23.45
CA GLU A 102 -2.53 -10.85 -24.25
C GLU A 102 -3.27 -11.31 -25.51
N ASP A 103 -4.59 -11.50 -25.46
CA ASP A 103 -5.38 -11.92 -26.61
C ASP A 103 -6.08 -10.74 -27.29
N THR A 104 -5.30 -9.96 -28.05
CA THR A 104 -5.80 -8.80 -28.80
C THR A 104 -6.76 -9.14 -29.96
N ARG A 105 -6.91 -10.42 -30.32
CA ARG A 105 -7.92 -10.88 -31.28
C ARG A 105 -9.34 -10.72 -30.72
N LYS A 106 -9.48 -10.81 -29.41
CA LYS A 106 -10.74 -10.54 -28.73
C LYS A 106 -10.89 -9.05 -28.44
N ALA A 107 -12.13 -8.52 -28.59
CA ALA A 107 -12.41 -7.12 -28.34
C ALA A 107 -11.98 -6.64 -26.93
N LYS A 108 -12.14 -7.51 -25.92
CA LYS A 108 -11.74 -7.23 -24.53
C LYS A 108 -10.23 -7.10 -24.36
N GLY A 109 -9.45 -7.96 -25.01
CA GLY A 109 -7.99 -7.90 -24.98
C GLY A 109 -7.46 -6.64 -25.71
N ARG A 110 -8.04 -6.29 -26.87
CA ARG A 110 -7.72 -5.02 -27.53
C ARG A 110 -7.96 -3.82 -26.65
N LYS A 111 -9.13 -3.78 -25.98
CA LYS A 111 -9.47 -2.67 -25.07
C LYS A 111 -8.49 -2.59 -23.90
N ALA A 112 -8.08 -3.71 -23.31
CA ALA A 112 -7.09 -3.74 -22.25
C ALA A 112 -5.72 -3.21 -22.73
N ALA A 113 -5.28 -3.63 -23.93
CA ALA A 113 -4.05 -3.13 -24.53
C ALA A 113 -4.11 -1.62 -24.83
N GLU A 114 -5.21 -1.13 -25.37
CA GLU A 114 -5.43 0.31 -25.59
C GLU A 114 -5.36 1.12 -24.29
N ASN A 115 -5.97 0.62 -23.21
CA ASN A 115 -5.93 1.25 -21.90
C ASN A 115 -4.49 1.35 -21.35
N ILE A 116 -3.71 0.27 -21.49
CA ILE A 116 -2.30 0.26 -21.07
C ILE A 116 -1.49 1.31 -21.83
N GLU A 117 -1.62 1.32 -23.17
CA GLU A 117 -0.89 2.25 -24.02
C GLU A 117 -1.31 3.71 -23.77
N GLU A 118 -2.59 3.96 -23.48
CA GLU A 118 -3.09 5.30 -23.15
C GLU A 118 -2.46 5.80 -21.83
N ILE A 119 -2.45 4.97 -20.77
CA ILE A 119 -1.83 5.34 -19.50
C ILE A 119 -0.34 5.59 -19.67
N LYS A 120 0.38 4.70 -20.37
CA LYS A 120 1.82 4.87 -20.63
C LYS A 120 2.10 6.14 -21.41
N ARG A 121 1.32 6.44 -22.44
CA ARG A 121 1.49 7.63 -23.27
C ARG A 121 1.28 8.93 -22.49
N ILE A 122 0.25 8.98 -21.62
CA ILE A 122 -0.11 10.20 -20.88
C ILE A 122 0.82 10.41 -19.69
N TYR A 123 1.05 9.38 -18.89
CA TYR A 123 1.71 9.50 -17.58
C TYR A 123 3.17 9.06 -17.60
N GLY A 124 3.57 8.17 -18.51
CA GLY A 124 4.93 7.65 -18.59
C GLY A 124 6.04 8.69 -18.74
N PRO A 125 5.82 9.84 -19.40
CA PRO A 125 6.80 10.93 -19.41
C PRO A 125 7.08 11.58 -18.05
N ILE A 126 6.21 11.38 -17.06
CA ILE A 126 6.25 12.06 -15.75
C ILE A 126 6.51 11.04 -14.63
N TYR A 127 5.87 9.89 -14.68
CA TYR A 127 5.88 8.88 -13.61
C TYR A 127 6.32 7.51 -14.15
N PRO A 128 7.03 6.70 -13.36
CA PRO A 128 7.23 5.29 -13.69
C PRO A 128 5.88 4.59 -13.86
N VAL A 129 5.74 3.81 -14.94
CA VAL A 129 4.54 3.02 -15.23
C VAL A 129 4.96 1.57 -15.40
N VAL A 130 4.57 0.71 -14.48
CA VAL A 130 4.86 -0.72 -14.49
C VAL A 130 3.61 -1.53 -14.80
N CYS A 131 3.75 -2.60 -15.54
CA CYS A 131 2.69 -3.56 -15.85
C CYS A 131 2.88 -4.81 -15.02
N VAL A 132 1.85 -5.22 -14.28
CA VAL A 132 1.90 -6.43 -13.47
C VAL A 132 0.73 -7.37 -13.78
N ASP A 133 0.98 -8.65 -13.60
CA ASP A 133 -0.05 -9.67 -13.46
C ASP A 133 0.04 -10.26 -12.05
N SER A 134 -0.85 -9.82 -11.18
CA SER A 134 -0.83 -10.25 -9.78
C SER A 134 -1.22 -11.72 -9.58
N VAL A 135 -1.83 -12.37 -10.57
CA VAL A 135 -2.17 -13.81 -10.53
C VAL A 135 -0.95 -14.66 -10.90
N ASN A 136 -0.31 -14.37 -12.02
CA ASN A 136 0.83 -15.15 -12.52
C ASN A 136 2.18 -14.67 -11.97
N GLY A 137 2.28 -13.42 -11.50
CA GLY A 137 3.48 -12.86 -10.87
C GLY A 137 4.43 -12.14 -11.83
N THR A 138 3.98 -11.85 -13.02
CA THR A 138 4.79 -11.11 -14.01
C THR A 138 4.86 -9.61 -13.63
N GLY A 139 6.03 -8.99 -13.83
CA GLY A 139 6.25 -7.54 -13.65
C GLY A 139 6.46 -7.10 -12.20
N PHE A 140 6.56 -8.04 -11.24
CA PHE A 140 6.79 -7.70 -9.83
C PHE A 140 8.22 -7.26 -9.56
N GLU A 141 9.20 -7.74 -10.32
CA GLU A 141 10.59 -7.29 -10.22
C GLU A 141 10.69 -5.79 -10.54
N ASP A 142 10.06 -5.35 -11.64
CA ASP A 142 10.01 -3.94 -12.01
C ASP A 142 9.31 -3.09 -10.94
N LEU A 143 8.21 -3.58 -10.36
CA LEU A 143 7.53 -2.89 -9.26
C LEU A 143 8.44 -2.76 -8.05
N MET A 144 9.14 -3.84 -7.67
CA MET A 144 10.06 -3.86 -6.53
C MET A 144 11.20 -2.87 -6.69
N GLU A 145 11.76 -2.68 -7.90
CA GLU A 145 12.81 -1.68 -8.14
C GLU A 145 12.37 -0.26 -7.75
N HIS A 146 11.10 0.08 -7.97
CA HIS A 146 10.57 1.41 -7.67
C HIS A 146 10.21 1.63 -6.19
N ILE A 147 9.90 0.55 -5.45
CA ILE A 147 9.50 0.62 -4.04
C ILE A 147 10.61 0.21 -3.06
N LYS A 148 11.74 -0.27 -3.57
CA LYS A 148 12.90 -0.69 -2.78
C LYS A 148 13.39 0.41 -1.84
N GLY A 149 13.60 0.06 -0.57
CA GLY A 149 14.05 1.00 0.47
C GLY A 149 13.01 2.05 0.88
N LYS A 150 11.73 1.88 0.50
CA LYS A 150 10.66 2.85 0.74
C LYS A 150 9.53 2.25 1.56
N THR A 151 8.89 3.11 2.33
CA THR A 151 7.60 2.80 2.97
C THR A 151 6.48 3.15 1.99
N THR A 152 5.91 2.12 1.36
CA THR A 152 4.97 2.26 0.24
C THR A 152 3.53 2.03 0.67
N ALA A 153 2.60 2.84 0.15
CA ALA A 153 1.16 2.62 0.30
C ALA A 153 0.51 2.29 -1.05
N LEU A 154 -0.36 1.26 -1.06
CA LEU A 154 -1.15 0.93 -2.25
C LEU A 154 -2.38 1.83 -2.32
N ALA A 155 -2.54 2.55 -3.42
CA ALA A 155 -3.71 3.39 -3.70
C ALA A 155 -4.39 2.95 -5.00
N GLY A 156 -5.67 3.30 -5.17
CA GLY A 156 -6.39 2.99 -6.41
C GLY A 156 -7.82 2.52 -6.17
N PRO A 157 -8.65 2.46 -7.22
CA PRO A 157 -10.07 2.10 -7.13
C PRO A 157 -10.32 0.71 -6.56
N SER A 158 -11.58 0.43 -6.20
CA SER A 158 -11.97 -0.92 -5.79
C SER A 158 -11.89 -1.89 -6.98
N GLY A 159 -11.51 -3.15 -6.70
CA GLY A 159 -11.49 -4.21 -7.70
C GLY A 159 -10.29 -4.22 -8.66
N VAL A 160 -9.33 -3.30 -8.54
CA VAL A 160 -8.11 -3.26 -9.38
C VAL A 160 -7.07 -4.33 -8.99
N GLY A 161 -7.22 -4.96 -7.81
CA GLY A 161 -6.37 -6.06 -7.37
C GLY A 161 -5.29 -5.66 -6.36
N LYS A 162 -5.47 -4.57 -5.60
CA LYS A 162 -4.50 -4.15 -4.56
C LYS A 162 -4.19 -5.25 -3.55
N SER A 163 -5.20 -5.92 -3.01
CA SER A 163 -5.00 -7.01 -2.05
C SER A 163 -4.29 -8.21 -2.68
N THR A 164 -4.51 -8.48 -3.96
CA THR A 164 -3.79 -9.56 -4.65
C THR A 164 -2.31 -9.21 -4.83
N ILE A 165 -2.00 -7.96 -5.15
CA ILE A 165 -0.62 -7.46 -5.22
C ILE A 165 0.03 -7.57 -3.84
N LEU A 166 -0.64 -7.09 -2.79
CA LEU A 166 -0.15 -7.14 -1.42
C LEU A 166 0.16 -8.58 -0.98
N ASN A 167 -0.79 -9.51 -1.19
CA ASN A 167 -0.61 -10.93 -0.85
C ASN A 167 0.59 -11.56 -1.56
N ARG A 168 0.93 -11.05 -2.74
CA ARG A 168 2.08 -11.57 -3.48
C ARG A 168 3.40 -10.97 -3.01
N LEU A 169 3.39 -9.72 -2.56
CA LEU A 169 4.57 -9.05 -2.01
C LEU A 169 4.92 -9.58 -0.60
N ILE A 170 3.91 -10.04 0.16
CA ILE A 170 4.09 -10.51 1.54
C ILE A 170 3.40 -11.88 1.74
N PRO A 171 3.88 -12.95 1.06
CA PRO A 171 3.22 -14.25 1.13
C PRO A 171 3.21 -14.84 2.55
N GLU A 172 4.22 -14.56 3.36
CA GLU A 172 4.36 -15.09 4.73
C GLU A 172 3.31 -14.51 5.71
N ALA A 173 3.00 -13.22 5.60
CA ALA A 173 1.99 -12.57 6.45
C ALA A 173 0.59 -13.20 6.27
N PHE A 174 0.30 -13.76 5.09
CA PHE A 174 -0.97 -14.40 4.79
C PHE A 174 -0.97 -15.91 5.05
N ALA A 175 0.20 -16.56 5.08
CA ALA A 175 0.33 -17.96 5.47
C ALA A 175 0.00 -18.16 6.97
N GLU A 176 0.39 -17.22 7.83
CA GLU A 176 0.04 -17.26 9.26
C GLU A 176 -1.45 -17.01 9.50
N THR A 177 -2.10 -16.14 8.72
CA THR A 177 -3.55 -15.91 8.83
C THR A 177 -4.38 -17.09 8.29
N GLY A 178 -3.83 -17.92 7.41
CA GLY A 178 -4.48 -19.15 6.92
C GLY A 178 -4.77 -20.16 8.03
N ASN A 179 -3.93 -20.26 9.05
CA ASN A 179 -4.16 -21.10 10.24
C ASN A 179 -5.12 -20.47 11.27
N ILE A 180 -5.40 -19.18 11.17
CA ILE A 180 -6.37 -18.46 12.02
C ILE A 180 -7.76 -18.45 11.38
N SER A 181 -7.87 -18.77 10.09
CA SER A 181 -9.15 -18.74 9.34
C SER A 181 -10.19 -19.78 9.80
N GLU A 182 -9.81 -20.83 10.54
CA GLU A 182 -10.78 -21.71 11.20
C GLU A 182 -11.47 -21.07 12.41
N LYS A 183 -10.91 -19.98 12.98
CA LYS A 183 -11.53 -19.23 14.08
C LYS A 183 -12.25 -17.96 13.66
N SER A 184 -12.05 -17.48 12.45
CA SER A 184 -12.78 -16.34 11.92
C SER A 184 -13.61 -16.73 10.70
N GLN A 185 -14.84 -17.20 10.92
CA GLN A 185 -15.93 -17.11 9.92
C GLN A 185 -16.20 -15.65 9.52
N ARG A 186 -15.15 -14.85 9.30
CA ARG A 186 -15.19 -13.44 8.91
C ARG A 186 -14.78 -13.23 7.47
N GLY A 187 -15.29 -14.08 6.60
CA GLY A 187 -15.20 -13.88 5.15
C GLY A 187 -16.08 -12.73 4.62
N LYS A 188 -16.28 -11.66 5.40
CA LYS A 188 -17.07 -10.48 4.97
C LYS A 188 -16.83 -9.22 5.80
N HIS A 189 -15.67 -9.01 6.40
CA HIS A 189 -15.41 -7.75 7.09
C HIS A 189 -14.12 -7.10 6.58
N THR A 190 -14.32 -5.98 5.90
CA THR A 190 -13.35 -4.91 5.65
C THR A 190 -12.38 -4.78 6.83
N THR A 191 -11.09 -4.97 6.58
CA THR A 191 -10.00 -4.69 7.51
C THR A 191 -10.17 -3.24 8.00
N ARG A 192 -10.50 -3.05 9.27
CA ARG A 192 -10.73 -1.72 9.85
C ARG A 192 -9.44 -1.05 10.36
N HIS A 193 -8.34 -1.76 10.28
CA HIS A 193 -7.05 -1.31 10.80
C HIS A 193 -6.02 -1.32 9.67
N SER A 194 -5.20 -0.28 9.64
CA SER A 194 -4.02 -0.26 8.77
C SER A 194 -2.90 -1.02 9.48
N GLU A 195 -2.11 -1.76 8.72
CA GLU A 195 -0.93 -2.47 9.18
C GLU A 195 0.26 -2.12 8.29
N LEU A 196 1.47 -2.19 8.83
CA LEU A 196 2.69 -1.96 8.09
C LEU A 196 3.52 -3.25 8.10
N PHE A 197 3.82 -3.78 6.94
CA PHE A 197 4.58 -4.99 6.74
C PHE A 197 5.96 -4.71 6.19
N THR A 198 6.96 -5.45 6.65
CA THR A 198 8.29 -5.44 6.06
C THR A 198 8.33 -6.45 4.92
N ILE A 199 8.78 -5.99 3.74
CA ILE A 199 9.02 -6.84 2.57
C ILE A 199 10.50 -7.29 2.58
N ASP A 200 11.39 -6.36 2.89
CA ASP A 200 12.84 -6.59 2.91
C ASP A 200 13.45 -5.77 4.07
N GLU A 201 14.00 -6.48 5.07
CA GLU A 201 14.60 -5.86 6.25
C GLU A 201 15.95 -5.20 5.92
N ASP A 202 16.77 -5.81 5.06
CA ASP A 202 18.11 -5.33 4.74
C ASP A 202 18.04 -3.99 4.00
N GLU A 203 17.07 -3.84 3.10
CA GLU A 203 16.84 -2.63 2.33
C GLU A 203 15.85 -1.67 3.01
N GLY A 204 15.16 -2.10 4.07
CA GLY A 204 14.15 -1.30 4.77
C GLY A 204 12.88 -1.08 3.94
N THR A 205 12.54 -2.01 3.04
CA THR A 205 11.34 -1.94 2.19
C THR A 205 10.12 -2.35 2.97
N MET A 206 9.14 -1.46 3.08
CA MET A 206 7.90 -1.69 3.82
C MET A 206 6.67 -1.35 2.98
N ILE A 207 5.55 -1.98 3.29
CA ILE A 207 4.29 -1.74 2.61
C ILE A 207 3.12 -1.67 3.60
N PHE A 208 2.24 -0.70 3.40
CA PHE A 208 1.01 -0.60 4.16
C PHE A 208 -0.07 -1.52 3.60
N ASP A 209 -0.65 -2.37 4.44
CA ASP A 209 -2.01 -2.89 4.22
C ASP A 209 -3.01 -1.87 4.75
N THR A 210 -3.63 -1.17 3.83
CA THR A 210 -4.60 -0.14 4.17
C THR A 210 -5.95 -0.47 3.56
N PRO A 211 -7.01 -0.64 4.36
CA PRO A 211 -8.34 -0.67 3.81
C PRO A 211 -8.66 0.72 3.24
N GLY A 212 -8.64 0.81 1.90
CA GLY A 212 -9.36 1.85 1.23
C GLY A 212 -8.73 3.22 0.99
N PHE A 213 -7.51 3.32 0.40
CA PHE A 213 -7.30 4.40 -0.56
C PHE A 213 -8.13 4.13 -1.83
N THR A 214 -9.44 4.00 -1.68
CA THR A 214 -10.36 3.69 -2.80
C THR A 214 -11.18 4.90 -3.23
N SER A 215 -11.34 5.87 -2.35
CA SER A 215 -12.05 7.13 -2.63
C SER A 215 -11.43 8.26 -1.79
N PHE A 216 -11.33 9.43 -2.36
CA PHE A 216 -10.89 10.64 -1.67
C PHE A 216 -12.06 11.57 -1.45
N ASP A 217 -12.21 12.03 -0.22
CA ASP A 217 -12.77 13.34 0.07
C ASP A 217 -11.61 14.34 -0.12
N ILE A 218 -11.57 15.00 -1.29
CA ILE A 218 -10.65 16.12 -1.57
C ILE A 218 -11.24 17.38 -0.98
#